data_db3a68327ff8c51504f4dfdff1d41f9e
#
_entry.id   db3a68327ff8c51504f4dfdff1d41f9e
#
_cell.length_a   1.000
_cell.length_b   1.000
_cell.length_c   1.000
_cell.angle_alpha   90.00
_cell.angle_beta   90.00
_cell.angle_gamma   90.00
#
_symmetry.space_group_name_H-M   'P 1'
#
loop_
_entity.id
_entity.type
_entity.pdbx_description
1 polymer ?
#
loop_
_entity_poly.entity_id
_entity_poly.type
_entity_poly.pdbx_seq_one_letter_code
_entity_poly.pdbx_strand_id
1 'polypeptide(L)'
;MTGEGGAPGSPSGAGIGRIEDVTQRYGKATALDGVTLALPAGCMVGLIGPDGVGKSSLLAIIAGARQIQTGKAYVLGGDIADPAHRAEVCARIAYMPQGLGKNLYPDLSIRENIEFFGRLFGQSRSEREDRIAELLKSTGLAPFVDRPAKKLSGGMKQKLGLCCSLIHDPDLLILDEPTTGVDPLSRRQFWELIEQIRVRRWGMSVVVATAYMEEAQRFDWLVAMEAGRILAAGTPAELEAATGAQTVEDAFIALLSERQRGGHRALQIPPRRIVDTEPVIAARGLTRRFGDFTAVDHVSFTMNAARSLGLSARTAPARRRR
;
A
#
# COMPACT_ATOMS: atom_id res chain seq x y z
N MET A 1 -7.40 -22.07 38.34
CA MET A 1 -7.01 -20.65 38.27
C MET A 1 -6.73 -20.38 36.81
N THR A 2 -7.73 -19.92 36.11
CA THR A 2 -7.71 -19.61 34.68
C THR A 2 -7.22 -18.18 34.52
N GLY A 3 -6.03 -18.01 33.93
CA GLY A 3 -5.46 -16.71 33.61
C GLY A 3 -6.18 -16.12 32.41
N GLU A 4 -6.93 -15.06 32.62
CA GLU A 4 -7.43 -14.19 31.57
C GLU A 4 -6.25 -13.45 30.92
N GLY A 5 -5.95 -13.80 29.66
CA GLY A 5 -5.03 -13.07 28.82
C GLY A 5 -5.64 -11.73 28.44
N GLY A 6 -5.27 -10.65 29.15
CA GLY A 6 -5.64 -9.28 28.82
C GLY A 6 -5.09 -8.90 27.46
N ALA A 7 -5.94 -8.35 26.60
CA ALA A 7 -5.55 -7.74 25.33
C ALA A 7 -4.57 -6.58 25.58
N PRO A 8 -3.49 -6.42 24.76
CA PRO A 8 -2.53 -5.35 24.93
C PRO A 8 -3.18 -3.97 24.69
N GLY A 9 -2.76 -3.01 25.52
CA GLY A 9 -3.34 -1.71 25.76
C GLY A 9 -3.80 -0.94 24.51
N SER A 10 -5.10 -0.62 24.51
CA SER A 10 -5.67 0.36 23.59
C SER A 10 -5.16 1.76 23.94
N PRO A 11 -4.71 2.58 22.98
CA PRO A 11 -4.45 3.98 23.24
C PRO A 11 -5.77 4.66 23.68
N SER A 12 -5.69 5.45 24.75
CA SER A 12 -6.81 6.18 25.36
C SER A 12 -7.26 7.35 24.46
N GLY A 13 -7.98 7.06 23.41
CA GLY A 13 -8.61 8.00 22.49
C GLY A 13 -9.64 7.27 21.63
N ALA A 14 -10.69 7.97 21.18
CA ALA A 14 -11.65 7.38 20.26
C ALA A 14 -10.93 6.89 19.00
N GLY A 15 -10.88 5.55 18.77
CA GLY A 15 -10.25 4.95 17.60
C GLY A 15 -11.00 5.34 16.31
N ILE A 16 -10.29 5.27 15.17
CA ILE A 16 -10.92 5.46 13.85
C ILE A 16 -11.89 4.34 13.52
N GLY A 17 -11.66 3.14 14.08
CA GLY A 17 -12.51 1.99 13.87
C GLY A 17 -12.29 0.88 14.91
N ARG A 18 -13.29 0.02 15.03
CA ARG A 18 -13.27 -1.19 15.89
C ARG A 18 -13.98 -2.32 15.17
N ILE A 19 -13.29 -3.43 15.07
CA ILE A 19 -13.77 -4.66 14.43
C ILE A 19 -13.99 -5.69 15.53
N GLU A 20 -15.13 -6.37 15.52
CA GLU A 20 -15.54 -7.35 16.56
C GLU A 20 -15.97 -8.65 15.91
N ASP A 21 -15.19 -9.70 16.11
CA ASP A 21 -15.46 -11.09 15.70
C ASP A 21 -15.91 -11.22 14.23
N VAL A 22 -15.25 -10.48 13.34
CA VAL A 22 -15.61 -10.45 11.92
C VAL A 22 -15.08 -11.69 11.21
N THR A 23 -16.02 -12.43 10.60
CA THR A 23 -15.73 -13.57 9.73
C THR A 23 -16.26 -13.29 8.33
N GLN A 24 -15.42 -13.55 7.31
CA GLN A 24 -15.75 -13.32 5.90
C GLN A 24 -15.28 -14.50 5.06
N ARG A 25 -16.20 -15.07 4.23
CA ARG A 25 -15.92 -16.22 3.37
C ARG A 25 -16.23 -15.94 1.92
N TYR A 26 -15.44 -16.54 1.03
CA TYR A 26 -15.63 -16.52 -0.43
C TYR A 26 -15.66 -17.96 -0.93
N GLY A 27 -16.85 -18.48 -1.17
CA GLY A 27 -17.05 -19.89 -1.47
C GLY A 27 -16.50 -20.77 -0.35
N LYS A 28 -15.47 -21.57 -0.62
CA LYS A 28 -14.83 -22.46 0.37
C LYS A 28 -13.69 -21.79 1.14
N ALA A 29 -13.22 -20.63 0.71
CA ALA A 29 -12.09 -19.93 1.34
C ALA A 29 -12.59 -18.98 2.44
N THR A 30 -12.01 -19.08 3.64
CA THR A 30 -12.21 -18.13 4.73
C THR A 30 -11.15 -17.05 4.62
N ALA A 31 -11.57 -15.83 4.30
CA ALA A 31 -10.65 -14.69 4.16
C ALA A 31 -10.41 -13.96 5.48
N LEU A 32 -11.42 -13.90 6.36
CA LEU A 32 -11.31 -13.40 7.73
C LEU A 32 -11.97 -14.41 8.66
N ASP A 33 -11.34 -14.69 9.79
CA ASP A 33 -11.73 -15.74 10.74
C ASP A 33 -11.70 -15.20 12.17
N GLY A 34 -12.84 -14.67 12.64
CA GLY A 34 -13.01 -14.14 14.00
C GLY A 34 -12.11 -12.91 14.27
N VAL A 35 -11.97 -12.01 13.31
CA VAL A 35 -11.09 -10.84 13.44
C VAL A 35 -11.65 -9.86 14.46
N THR A 36 -10.85 -9.58 15.51
CA THR A 36 -11.12 -8.54 16.50
C THR A 36 -9.93 -7.58 16.55
N LEU A 37 -10.18 -6.28 16.34
CA LEU A 37 -9.14 -5.27 16.15
C LEU A 37 -9.65 -3.88 16.51
N ALA A 38 -8.85 -3.09 17.22
CA ALA A 38 -9.03 -1.66 17.37
C ALA A 38 -8.02 -0.91 16.49
N LEU A 39 -8.49 0.09 15.77
CA LEU A 39 -7.67 0.94 14.89
C LEU A 39 -7.55 2.33 15.52
N PRO A 40 -6.33 2.79 15.88
CA PRO A 40 -6.13 4.12 16.44
C PRO A 40 -6.42 5.20 15.40
N ALA A 41 -6.85 6.39 15.88
CA ALA A 41 -7.15 7.54 15.05
C ALA A 41 -5.93 8.45 14.86
N GLY A 42 -5.92 9.26 13.78
CA GLY A 42 -4.91 10.30 13.55
C GLY A 42 -3.51 9.76 13.23
N CYS A 43 -3.38 8.48 12.92
CA CYS A 43 -2.10 7.83 12.64
C CYS A 43 -2.14 7.00 11.36
N MET A 44 -0.98 6.49 10.94
CA MET A 44 -0.84 5.56 9.83
C MET A 44 -0.78 4.13 10.36
N VAL A 45 -1.82 3.35 10.06
CA VAL A 45 -1.94 1.94 10.44
C VAL A 45 -1.56 1.06 9.25
N GLY A 46 -0.61 0.15 9.43
CA GLY A 46 -0.21 -0.84 8.43
C GLY A 46 -0.80 -2.22 8.72
N LEU A 47 -1.59 -2.78 7.80
CA LEU A 47 -1.95 -4.20 7.78
C LEU A 47 -0.84 -4.95 7.04
N ILE A 48 -0.04 -5.73 7.75
CA ILE A 48 1.11 -6.46 7.19
C ILE A 48 0.85 -7.96 7.16
N GLY A 49 1.41 -8.61 6.17
CA GLY A 49 1.31 -10.06 5.98
C GLY A 49 1.38 -10.44 4.50
N PRO A 50 1.54 -11.75 4.18
CA PRO A 50 1.65 -12.23 2.81
C PRO A 50 0.38 -11.99 1.99
N ASP A 51 0.45 -12.24 0.70
CA ASP A 51 -0.71 -12.12 -0.18
C ASP A 51 -1.76 -13.19 0.15
N GLY A 52 -3.05 -12.82 0.03
CA GLY A 52 -4.16 -13.72 0.25
C GLY A 52 -4.58 -13.95 1.70
N VAL A 53 -3.95 -13.31 2.69
CA VAL A 53 -4.28 -13.48 4.13
C VAL A 53 -5.51 -12.70 4.61
N GLY A 54 -6.19 -11.96 3.72
CA GLY A 54 -7.43 -11.26 4.07
C GLY A 54 -7.29 -9.74 4.24
N LYS A 55 -6.11 -9.14 4.06
CA LYS A 55 -5.88 -7.68 4.19
C LYS A 55 -6.89 -6.85 3.39
N SER A 56 -7.00 -7.10 2.07
CA SER A 56 -7.93 -6.40 1.19
C SER A 56 -9.41 -6.61 1.57
N SER A 57 -9.74 -7.79 2.11
CA SER A 57 -11.10 -8.07 2.59
C SER A 57 -11.43 -7.22 3.82
N LEU A 58 -10.49 -7.09 4.76
CA LEU A 58 -10.65 -6.24 5.93
C LEU A 58 -10.74 -4.75 5.53
N LEU A 59 -9.87 -4.28 4.63
CA LEU A 59 -9.95 -2.91 4.11
C LEU A 59 -11.28 -2.60 3.44
N ALA A 60 -11.81 -3.53 2.63
CA ALA A 60 -13.09 -3.36 1.96
C ALA A 60 -14.28 -3.30 2.95
N ILE A 61 -14.21 -3.99 4.07
CA ILE A 61 -15.20 -3.89 5.16
C ILE A 61 -15.08 -2.53 5.86
N ILE A 62 -13.87 -2.11 6.23
CA ILE A 62 -13.63 -0.80 6.87
C ILE A 62 -14.09 0.35 5.96
N ALA A 63 -13.90 0.22 4.64
CA ALA A 63 -14.36 1.18 3.65
C ALA A 63 -15.89 1.19 3.43
N GLY A 64 -16.64 0.26 4.03
CA GLY A 64 -18.07 0.07 3.73
C GLY A 64 -18.36 -0.47 2.32
N ALA A 65 -17.32 -0.86 1.58
CA ALA A 65 -17.42 -1.38 0.23
C ALA A 65 -17.77 -2.88 0.19
N ARG A 66 -17.76 -3.54 1.34
CA ARG A 66 -18.11 -4.98 1.51
C ARG A 66 -19.07 -5.17 2.67
N GLN A 67 -20.13 -5.92 2.41
CA GLN A 67 -21.07 -6.32 3.45
C GLN A 67 -20.43 -7.35 4.39
N ILE A 68 -20.61 -7.16 5.70
CA ILE A 68 -20.16 -8.07 6.76
C ILE A 68 -21.06 -9.30 6.77
N GLN A 69 -20.46 -10.49 6.81
CA GLN A 69 -21.22 -11.75 6.93
C GLN A 69 -21.48 -12.10 8.39
N THR A 70 -20.49 -11.95 9.27
CA THR A 70 -20.60 -12.23 10.71
C THR A 70 -19.75 -11.22 11.48
N GLY A 71 -20.17 -10.86 12.69
CA GLY A 71 -19.49 -9.88 13.53
C GLY A 71 -19.95 -8.45 13.28
N LYS A 72 -19.18 -7.46 13.76
CA LYS A 72 -19.49 -6.03 13.64
C LYS A 72 -18.25 -5.24 13.31
N ALA A 73 -18.45 -4.13 12.62
CA ALA A 73 -17.38 -3.16 12.38
C ALA A 73 -17.92 -1.73 12.59
N TYR A 74 -17.27 -1.02 13.47
CA TYR A 74 -17.58 0.37 13.76
C TYR A 74 -16.46 1.23 13.11
N VAL A 75 -16.86 2.19 12.31
CA VAL A 75 -15.93 3.07 11.58
C VAL A 75 -16.45 4.50 11.68
N LEU A 76 -15.57 5.45 12.01
CA LEU A 76 -15.93 6.87 12.17
C LEU A 76 -17.12 7.09 13.12
N GLY A 77 -17.18 6.30 14.20
CA GLY A 77 -18.12 6.50 15.30
C GLY A 77 -19.43 5.70 15.22
N GLY A 78 -19.66 4.89 14.18
CA GLY A 78 -20.88 4.08 14.07
C GLY A 78 -20.70 2.77 13.34
N ASP A 79 -21.73 1.94 13.36
CA ASP A 79 -21.74 0.62 12.70
C ASP A 79 -21.81 0.79 11.19
N ILE A 80 -20.75 0.34 10.48
CA ILE A 80 -20.68 0.43 9.02
C ILE A 80 -21.70 -0.46 8.31
N ALA A 81 -22.29 -1.43 9.00
CA ALA A 81 -23.39 -2.24 8.47
C ALA A 81 -24.72 -1.47 8.44
N ASP A 82 -24.90 -0.46 9.30
CA ASP A 82 -26.07 0.41 9.24
C ASP A 82 -26.05 1.26 7.95
N PRO A 83 -27.07 1.15 7.10
CA PRO A 83 -27.14 1.90 5.85
C PRO A 83 -27.13 3.42 6.03
N ALA A 84 -27.77 3.95 7.11
CA ALA A 84 -27.81 5.38 7.37
C ALA A 84 -26.43 5.91 7.75
N HIS A 85 -25.76 5.27 8.71
CA HIS A 85 -24.39 5.62 9.08
C HIS A 85 -23.42 5.48 7.92
N ARG A 86 -23.50 4.37 7.18
CA ARG A 86 -22.64 4.14 6.00
C ARG A 86 -22.83 5.23 4.95
N ALA A 87 -24.06 5.66 4.66
CA ALA A 87 -24.31 6.75 3.71
C ALA A 87 -23.68 8.07 4.17
N GLU A 88 -23.72 8.36 5.46
CA GLU A 88 -23.10 9.55 6.06
C GLU A 88 -21.58 9.51 5.95
N VAL A 89 -20.94 8.39 6.32
CA VAL A 89 -19.46 8.33 6.44
C VAL A 89 -18.75 8.00 5.13
N CYS A 90 -19.43 7.45 4.12
CA CYS A 90 -18.79 7.13 2.83
C CYS A 90 -18.16 8.35 2.15
N ALA A 91 -18.73 9.53 2.31
CA ALA A 91 -18.13 10.78 1.82
C ALA A 91 -16.89 11.25 2.60
N ARG A 92 -16.61 10.63 3.75
CA ARG A 92 -15.47 10.92 4.62
C ARG A 92 -14.38 9.83 4.51
N ILE A 93 -14.60 8.81 3.70
CA ILE A 93 -13.68 7.68 3.47
C ILE A 93 -13.20 7.71 2.03
N ALA A 94 -11.89 7.69 1.84
CA ALA A 94 -11.27 7.45 0.54
C ALA A 94 -10.73 6.02 0.49
N TYR A 95 -11.06 5.27 -0.55
CA TYR A 95 -10.56 3.92 -0.77
C TYR A 95 -9.84 3.82 -2.11
N MET A 96 -8.55 3.51 -2.06
CA MET A 96 -7.73 3.22 -3.23
C MET A 96 -7.46 1.71 -3.29
N PRO A 97 -8.18 0.98 -4.17
CA PRO A 97 -8.07 -0.47 -4.26
C PRO A 97 -6.75 -0.91 -4.91
N GLN A 98 -6.35 -2.14 -4.65
CA GLN A 98 -5.16 -2.77 -5.25
C GLN A 98 -5.21 -2.74 -6.78
N GLY A 99 -4.06 -2.40 -7.37
CA GLY A 99 -3.82 -2.41 -8.83
C GLY A 99 -3.68 -1.02 -9.43
N LEU A 100 -2.63 -0.88 -10.24
CA LEU A 100 -2.25 0.39 -10.88
C LEU A 100 -3.37 0.96 -11.75
N GLY A 101 -3.96 2.06 -11.30
CA GLY A 101 -4.95 2.81 -12.06
C GLY A 101 -6.32 2.16 -12.18
N LYS A 102 -6.67 1.18 -11.33
CA LYS A 102 -8.00 0.56 -11.34
C LYS A 102 -9.14 1.53 -11.07
N ASN A 103 -8.87 2.59 -10.31
CA ASN A 103 -9.82 3.65 -10.02
C ASN A 103 -9.76 4.81 -11.03
N LEU A 104 -9.02 4.66 -12.14
CA LEU A 104 -8.86 5.70 -13.15
C LEU A 104 -9.62 5.37 -14.43
N TYR A 105 -10.11 6.40 -15.08
CA TYR A 105 -10.66 6.34 -16.43
C TYR A 105 -9.51 6.52 -17.43
N PRO A 106 -9.11 5.47 -18.17
CA PRO A 106 -7.86 5.46 -18.96
C PRO A 106 -7.83 6.47 -20.10
N ASP A 107 -8.98 6.80 -20.65
CA ASP A 107 -9.11 7.75 -21.77
C ASP A 107 -9.23 9.21 -21.33
N LEU A 108 -9.60 9.46 -20.08
CA LEU A 108 -9.64 10.79 -19.51
C LEU A 108 -8.23 11.29 -19.18
N SER A 109 -8.02 12.60 -19.30
CA SER A 109 -6.81 13.29 -18.86
C SER A 109 -6.67 13.25 -17.33
N ILE A 110 -5.51 13.68 -16.82
CA ILE A 110 -5.28 13.82 -15.38
C ILE A 110 -6.33 14.74 -14.75
N ARG A 111 -6.57 15.92 -15.36
CA ARG A 111 -7.57 16.88 -14.86
C ARG A 111 -8.97 16.28 -14.84
N GLU A 112 -9.39 15.68 -15.96
CA GLU A 112 -10.74 15.11 -16.09
C GLU A 112 -10.98 13.96 -15.11
N ASN A 113 -9.98 13.11 -14.85
CA ASN A 113 -10.08 12.09 -13.81
C ASN A 113 -10.35 12.70 -12.43
N ILE A 114 -9.56 13.69 -12.00
CA ILE A 114 -9.74 14.32 -10.68
C ILE A 114 -11.07 15.07 -10.63
N GLU A 115 -11.41 15.80 -11.69
CA GLU A 115 -12.67 16.56 -11.79
C GLU A 115 -13.89 15.65 -11.70
N PHE A 116 -13.85 14.46 -12.32
CA PHE A 116 -14.93 13.48 -12.23
C PHE A 116 -15.25 13.11 -10.77
N PHE A 117 -14.22 12.78 -9.98
CA PHE A 117 -14.41 12.46 -8.56
C PHE A 117 -14.88 13.67 -7.75
N GLY A 118 -14.33 14.86 -7.99
CA GLY A 118 -14.80 16.08 -7.31
C GLY A 118 -16.28 16.38 -7.57
N ARG A 119 -16.76 16.12 -8.79
CA ARG A 119 -18.19 16.23 -9.11
C ARG A 119 -19.02 15.14 -8.42
N LEU A 120 -18.51 13.92 -8.37
CA LEU A 120 -19.18 12.80 -7.71
C LEU A 120 -19.44 13.07 -6.23
N PHE A 121 -18.49 13.75 -5.56
CA PHE A 121 -18.62 14.16 -4.17
C PHE A 121 -19.33 15.52 -3.96
N GLY A 122 -19.95 16.08 -5.01
CA GLY A 122 -20.80 17.25 -4.92
C GLY A 122 -20.06 18.58 -4.71
N GLN A 123 -18.75 18.64 -4.93
CA GLN A 123 -17.96 19.87 -4.80
C GLN A 123 -18.44 20.93 -5.80
N SER A 124 -18.52 22.17 -5.36
CA SER A 124 -18.72 23.33 -6.22
C SER A 124 -17.58 23.48 -7.24
N ARG A 125 -17.80 24.25 -8.29
CA ARG A 125 -16.76 24.48 -9.30
C ARG A 125 -15.51 25.13 -8.70
N SER A 126 -15.68 26.13 -7.86
CA SER A 126 -14.57 26.86 -7.23
C SER A 126 -13.74 25.94 -6.32
N GLU A 127 -14.41 25.27 -5.37
CA GLU A 127 -13.75 24.33 -4.45
C GLU A 127 -12.95 23.25 -5.20
N ARG A 128 -13.55 22.71 -6.27
CA ARG A 128 -12.92 21.68 -7.09
C ARG A 128 -11.69 22.20 -7.83
N GLU A 129 -11.77 23.41 -8.45
CA GLU A 129 -10.64 24.01 -9.16
C GLU A 129 -9.48 24.30 -8.21
N ASP A 130 -9.74 24.85 -7.02
CA ASP A 130 -8.72 25.11 -6.00
C ASP A 130 -8.05 23.83 -5.53
N ARG A 131 -8.87 22.82 -5.23
CA ARG A 131 -8.37 21.53 -4.76
C ARG A 131 -7.57 20.77 -5.82
N ILE A 132 -8.00 20.79 -7.09
CA ILE A 132 -7.26 20.22 -8.22
C ILE A 132 -5.89 20.90 -8.34
N ALA A 133 -5.84 22.24 -8.28
CA ALA A 133 -4.58 22.97 -8.38
C ALA A 133 -3.60 22.58 -7.25
N GLU A 134 -4.08 22.48 -6.02
CA GLU A 134 -3.30 22.04 -4.86
C GLU A 134 -2.75 20.62 -5.05
N LEU A 135 -3.61 19.66 -5.40
CA LEU A 135 -3.23 18.26 -5.60
C LEU A 135 -2.23 18.08 -6.75
N LEU A 136 -2.44 18.76 -7.87
CA LEU A 136 -1.52 18.73 -9.02
C LEU A 136 -0.15 19.29 -8.66
N LYS A 137 -0.11 20.37 -7.89
CA LYS A 137 1.14 20.98 -7.40
C LYS A 137 1.89 20.02 -6.46
N SER A 138 1.19 19.46 -5.48
CA SER A 138 1.76 18.56 -4.46
C SER A 138 2.32 17.28 -5.07
N THR A 139 1.67 16.73 -6.10
CA THR A 139 2.06 15.47 -6.77
C THR A 139 3.06 15.67 -7.90
N GLY A 140 3.29 16.91 -8.34
CA GLY A 140 4.12 17.23 -9.51
C GLY A 140 3.48 16.81 -10.85
N LEU A 141 2.16 16.61 -10.88
CA LEU A 141 1.42 16.23 -12.10
C LEU A 141 1.00 17.41 -12.96
N ALA A 142 1.10 18.66 -12.47
CA ALA A 142 0.69 19.86 -13.18
C ALA A 142 1.24 19.98 -14.62
N PRO A 143 2.53 19.65 -14.94
CA PRO A 143 3.02 19.73 -16.31
C PRO A 143 2.40 18.72 -17.28
N PHE A 144 1.62 17.76 -16.79
CA PHE A 144 1.04 16.65 -17.56
C PHE A 144 -0.49 16.64 -17.52
N VAL A 145 -1.10 17.73 -17.08
CA VAL A 145 -2.53 17.83 -16.72
C VAL A 145 -3.48 17.35 -17.80
N ASP A 146 -3.15 17.57 -19.08
CA ASP A 146 -3.96 17.17 -20.24
C ASP A 146 -3.61 15.77 -20.78
N ARG A 147 -2.66 15.07 -20.13
CA ARG A 147 -2.24 13.74 -20.60
C ARG A 147 -3.27 12.68 -20.20
N PRO A 148 -3.76 11.84 -21.14
CA PRO A 148 -4.65 10.71 -20.83
C PRO A 148 -4.00 9.72 -19.85
N ALA A 149 -4.79 9.18 -18.92
CA ALA A 149 -4.31 8.29 -17.86
C ALA A 149 -3.64 7.01 -18.42
N LYS A 150 -4.10 6.48 -19.56
CA LYS A 150 -3.46 5.34 -20.24
C LYS A 150 -2.01 5.59 -20.66
N LYS A 151 -1.61 6.85 -20.88
CA LYS A 151 -0.25 7.24 -21.28
C LYS A 151 0.67 7.60 -20.12
N LEU A 152 0.22 7.43 -18.88
CA LEU A 152 0.99 7.69 -17.67
C LEU A 152 1.88 6.49 -17.31
N SER A 153 3.03 6.77 -16.68
CA SER A 153 3.85 5.75 -16.03
C SER A 153 3.13 5.17 -14.79
N GLY A 154 3.60 4.02 -14.27
CA GLY A 154 3.04 3.41 -13.08
C GLY A 154 2.99 4.37 -11.90
N GLY A 155 4.12 5.02 -11.57
CA GLY A 155 4.18 6.01 -10.49
C GLY A 155 3.27 7.23 -10.72
N MET A 156 3.11 7.70 -11.97
CA MET A 156 2.16 8.78 -12.27
C MET A 156 0.71 8.34 -12.09
N LYS A 157 0.36 7.10 -12.46
CA LYS A 157 -0.98 6.53 -12.23
C LYS A 157 -1.30 6.43 -10.74
N GLN A 158 -0.32 6.03 -9.92
CA GLN A 158 -0.49 5.98 -8.46
C GLN A 158 -0.73 7.37 -7.88
N LYS A 159 0.07 8.37 -8.27
CA LYS A 159 -0.12 9.75 -7.86
C LYS A 159 -1.48 10.30 -8.29
N LEU A 160 -1.92 9.99 -9.50
CA LEU A 160 -3.26 10.38 -9.98
C LEU A 160 -4.36 9.66 -9.19
N GLY A 161 -4.23 8.35 -8.95
CA GLY A 161 -5.19 7.61 -8.12
C GLY A 161 -5.33 8.20 -6.72
N LEU A 162 -4.21 8.61 -6.13
CA LEU A 162 -4.20 9.30 -4.85
C LEU A 162 -4.90 10.68 -4.92
N CYS A 163 -4.66 11.48 -5.98
CA CYS A 163 -5.38 12.75 -6.18
C CYS A 163 -6.89 12.53 -6.25
N CYS A 164 -7.33 11.53 -7.02
CA CYS A 164 -8.74 11.17 -7.13
C CYS A 164 -9.35 10.76 -5.78
N SER A 165 -8.59 10.04 -4.96
CA SER A 165 -9.02 9.63 -3.63
C SER A 165 -9.03 10.76 -2.60
N LEU A 166 -8.23 11.80 -2.80
CA LEU A 166 -8.09 12.92 -1.85
C LEU A 166 -8.89 14.17 -2.23
N ILE A 167 -9.53 14.17 -3.40
CA ILE A 167 -10.23 15.39 -3.89
C ILE A 167 -11.32 15.87 -2.92
N HIS A 168 -12.03 14.95 -2.28
CA HIS A 168 -13.14 15.23 -1.36
C HIS A 168 -12.72 15.39 0.10
N ASP A 169 -11.42 15.45 0.36
CA ASP A 169 -10.85 15.73 1.68
C ASP A 169 -11.26 14.75 2.79
N PRO A 170 -10.95 13.43 2.66
CA PRO A 170 -11.44 12.38 3.57
C PRO A 170 -10.83 12.47 4.97
N ASP A 171 -11.53 11.95 5.99
CA ASP A 171 -11.01 11.75 7.35
C ASP A 171 -10.25 10.42 7.47
N LEU A 172 -10.61 9.44 6.63
CA LEU A 172 -9.98 8.14 6.56
C LEU A 172 -9.55 7.83 5.13
N LEU A 173 -8.24 7.66 4.92
CA LEU A 173 -7.65 7.20 3.66
C LEU A 173 -7.26 5.72 3.77
N ILE A 174 -7.81 4.90 2.91
CA ILE A 174 -7.54 3.46 2.84
C ILE A 174 -6.77 3.14 1.56
N LEU A 175 -5.60 2.51 1.69
CA LEU A 175 -4.70 2.20 0.61
C LEU A 175 -4.42 0.69 0.57
N ASP A 176 -4.80 0.04 -0.51
CA ASP A 176 -4.61 -1.41 -0.68
C ASP A 176 -3.44 -1.66 -1.64
N GLU A 177 -2.30 -2.05 -1.09
CA GLU A 177 -1.04 -2.28 -1.81
C GLU A 177 -0.66 -1.14 -2.78
N PRO A 178 -0.60 0.11 -2.32
CA PRO A 178 -0.53 1.27 -3.19
C PRO A 178 0.75 1.36 -4.01
N THR A 179 1.81 0.64 -3.65
CA THR A 179 3.13 0.72 -4.29
C THR A 179 3.52 -0.53 -5.07
N THR A 180 2.63 -1.52 -5.14
CA THR A 180 2.86 -2.75 -5.90
C THR A 180 2.98 -2.45 -7.40
N GLY A 181 4.10 -2.91 -8.01
CA GLY A 181 4.41 -2.66 -9.42
C GLY A 181 4.95 -1.25 -9.72
N VAL A 182 5.32 -0.49 -8.69
CA VAL A 182 5.93 0.85 -8.81
C VAL A 182 7.44 0.74 -8.60
N ASP A 183 8.21 1.48 -9.39
CA ASP A 183 9.67 1.54 -9.24
C ASP A 183 10.10 2.13 -7.89
N PRO A 184 11.32 1.82 -7.38
CA PRO A 184 11.75 2.23 -6.04
C PRO A 184 11.74 3.74 -5.80
N LEU A 185 12.09 4.54 -6.82
CA LEU A 185 12.10 6.01 -6.69
C LEU A 185 10.67 6.56 -6.59
N SER A 186 9.78 6.10 -7.46
CA SER A 186 8.37 6.49 -7.44
C SER A 186 7.67 6.04 -6.15
N ARG A 187 8.02 4.85 -5.61
CA ARG A 187 7.54 4.35 -4.32
C ARG A 187 7.94 5.28 -3.19
N ARG A 188 9.21 5.66 -3.11
CA ARG A 188 9.70 6.61 -2.10
C ARG A 188 8.96 7.95 -2.19
N GLN A 189 8.82 8.51 -3.39
CA GLN A 189 8.09 9.75 -3.61
C GLN A 189 6.61 9.66 -3.24
N PHE A 190 5.98 8.50 -3.41
CA PHE A 190 4.60 8.28 -3.00
C PHE A 190 4.44 8.37 -1.48
N TRP A 191 5.32 7.72 -0.72
CA TRP A 191 5.29 7.78 0.74
C TRP A 191 5.63 9.16 1.29
N GLU A 192 6.62 9.84 0.71
CA GLU A 192 6.94 11.24 1.04
C GLU A 192 5.72 12.17 0.82
N LEU A 193 4.96 11.92 -0.23
CA LEU A 193 3.73 12.67 -0.52
C LEU A 193 2.64 12.40 0.53
N ILE A 194 2.41 11.14 0.91
CA ILE A 194 1.46 10.78 1.97
C ILE A 194 1.81 11.50 3.28
N GLU A 195 3.08 11.50 3.68
CA GLU A 195 3.54 12.21 4.88
C GLU A 195 3.28 13.72 4.80
N GLN A 196 3.57 14.34 3.67
CA GLN A 196 3.29 15.77 3.46
C GLN A 196 1.81 16.10 3.58
N ILE A 197 0.94 15.21 3.07
CA ILE A 197 -0.52 15.38 3.16
C ILE A 197 -0.97 15.24 4.62
N ARG A 198 -0.48 14.25 5.36
CA ARG A 198 -0.79 14.05 6.79
C ARG A 198 -0.41 15.26 7.65
N VAL A 199 0.80 15.82 7.42
CA VAL A 199 1.26 17.01 8.14
C VAL A 199 0.35 18.21 7.90
N ARG A 200 -0.14 18.39 6.67
CA ARG A 200 -1.05 19.50 6.32
C ARG A 200 -2.47 19.28 6.85
N ARG A 201 -2.88 18.02 6.90
CA ARG A 201 -4.21 17.62 7.37
C ARG A 201 -4.11 16.86 8.68
N TRP A 202 -3.95 17.64 9.74
CA TRP A 202 -3.87 17.08 11.09
C TRP A 202 -5.17 16.36 11.45
N GLY A 203 -5.05 15.09 11.90
CA GLY A 203 -6.19 14.25 12.28
C GLY A 203 -6.67 13.25 11.20
N MET A 204 -6.19 13.33 9.96
CA MET A 204 -6.49 12.31 8.95
C MET A 204 -5.84 10.96 9.34
N SER A 205 -6.64 9.91 9.40
CA SER A 205 -6.16 8.54 9.60
C SER A 205 -5.87 7.87 8.25
N VAL A 206 -4.81 7.07 8.21
CA VAL A 206 -4.44 6.31 7.01
C VAL A 206 -4.36 4.84 7.37
N VAL A 207 -5.05 3.97 6.64
CA VAL A 207 -4.95 2.51 6.80
C VAL A 207 -4.39 1.93 5.50
N VAL A 208 -3.28 1.21 5.61
CA VAL A 208 -2.54 0.69 4.46
C VAL A 208 -2.43 -0.83 4.56
N ALA A 209 -2.76 -1.56 3.50
CA ALA A 209 -2.34 -2.95 3.37
C ALA A 209 -1.08 -3.02 2.52
N THR A 210 -0.07 -3.75 2.99
CA THR A 210 1.15 -4.02 2.23
C THR A 210 1.73 -5.40 2.53
N ALA A 211 2.36 -6.00 1.51
CA ALA A 211 3.21 -7.18 1.68
C ALA A 211 4.69 -6.80 1.84
N TYR A 212 5.04 -5.52 1.66
CA TYR A 212 6.42 -5.05 1.75
C TYR A 212 6.79 -4.67 3.18
N MET A 213 7.56 -5.52 3.87
CA MET A 213 7.96 -5.29 5.26
C MET A 213 8.85 -4.05 5.43
N GLU A 214 9.61 -3.66 4.39
CA GLU A 214 10.39 -2.41 4.36
C GLU A 214 9.52 -1.15 4.54
N GLU A 215 8.26 -1.20 4.11
CA GLU A 215 7.31 -0.09 4.28
C GLU A 215 6.76 -0.03 5.70
N ALA A 216 6.65 -1.18 6.37
CA ALA A 216 6.04 -1.30 7.69
C ALA A 216 6.73 -0.46 8.77
N GLN A 217 8.05 -0.25 8.66
CA GLN A 217 8.81 0.59 9.60
C GLN A 217 8.41 2.08 9.57
N ARG A 218 7.67 2.52 8.54
CA ARG A 218 7.19 3.90 8.41
C ARG A 218 5.85 4.14 9.10
N PHE A 219 5.15 3.08 9.48
CA PHE A 219 3.81 3.17 10.03
C PHE A 219 3.85 3.39 11.53
N ASP A 220 2.90 4.16 12.03
CA ASP A 220 2.80 4.46 13.46
C ASP A 220 2.29 3.24 14.25
N TRP A 221 1.45 2.41 13.62
CA TRP A 221 0.83 1.22 14.20
C TRP A 221 0.79 0.09 13.17
N LEU A 222 1.04 -1.12 13.60
CA LEU A 222 1.04 -2.31 12.76
C LEU A 222 0.02 -3.32 13.22
N VAL A 223 -0.56 -4.03 12.28
CA VAL A 223 -1.45 -5.18 12.49
C VAL A 223 -0.91 -6.32 11.64
N ALA A 224 -0.31 -7.31 12.28
CA ALA A 224 0.21 -8.51 11.64
C ALA A 224 -0.93 -9.51 11.38
N MET A 225 -1.10 -9.92 10.12
CA MET A 225 -2.16 -10.83 9.70
C MET A 225 -1.61 -12.09 9.05
N GLU A 226 -2.24 -13.24 9.38
CA GLU A 226 -1.96 -14.53 8.75
C GLU A 226 -3.21 -15.38 8.74
N ALA A 227 -3.46 -16.06 7.62
CA ALA A 227 -4.58 -17.00 7.44
C ALA A 227 -5.96 -16.45 7.91
N GLY A 228 -6.23 -15.18 7.65
CA GLY A 228 -7.48 -14.51 8.02
C GLY A 228 -7.57 -14.08 9.48
N ARG A 229 -6.50 -14.19 10.27
CA ARG A 229 -6.47 -13.85 11.69
C ARG A 229 -5.46 -12.76 12.00
N ILE A 230 -5.67 -12.05 13.11
CA ILE A 230 -4.69 -11.12 13.65
C ILE A 230 -3.72 -11.91 14.52
N LEU A 231 -2.42 -11.78 14.23
CA LEU A 231 -1.35 -12.38 15.04
C LEU A 231 -0.95 -11.45 16.18
N ALA A 232 -0.76 -10.17 15.87
CA ALA A 232 -0.42 -9.13 16.83
C ALA A 232 -0.79 -7.76 16.27
N ALA A 233 -0.93 -6.78 17.16
CA ALA A 233 -1.10 -5.37 16.82
C ALA A 233 -0.35 -4.51 17.84
N GLY A 234 0.30 -3.43 17.38
CA GLY A 234 1.10 -2.53 18.21
C GLY A 234 1.96 -1.61 17.35
N THR A 235 2.73 -0.75 17.99
CA THR A 235 3.78 0.02 17.31
C THR A 235 4.88 -0.93 16.79
N PRO A 236 5.67 -0.54 15.77
CA PRO A 236 6.83 -1.32 15.34
C PRO A 236 7.72 -1.75 16.48
N ALA A 237 8.06 -0.82 17.39
CA ALA A 237 8.92 -1.07 18.55
C ALA A 237 8.31 -2.08 19.55
N GLU A 238 6.99 -2.03 19.78
CA GLU A 238 6.30 -2.99 20.64
C GLU A 238 6.34 -4.40 20.06
N LEU A 239 6.15 -4.54 18.73
CA LEU A 239 6.20 -5.85 18.06
C LEU A 239 7.63 -6.42 18.07
N GLU A 240 8.64 -5.60 17.81
CA GLU A 240 10.06 -5.99 17.90
C GLU A 240 10.43 -6.41 19.33
N ALA A 241 10.04 -5.63 20.35
CA ALA A 241 10.31 -5.96 21.74
C ALA A 241 9.60 -7.25 22.20
N ALA A 242 8.33 -7.44 21.82
CA ALA A 242 7.55 -8.62 22.19
C ALA A 242 8.12 -9.92 21.61
N THR A 243 8.78 -9.85 20.46
CA THR A 243 9.35 -11.00 19.75
C THR A 243 10.86 -11.16 19.97
N GLY A 244 11.54 -10.16 20.53
CA GLY A 244 13.00 -10.11 20.64
C GLY A 244 13.69 -9.89 19.29
N ALA A 245 12.96 -9.44 18.28
CA ALA A 245 13.46 -9.22 16.94
C ALA A 245 14.12 -7.82 16.81
N GLN A 246 14.98 -7.67 15.80
CA GLN A 246 15.65 -6.40 15.51
C GLN A 246 15.00 -5.63 14.36
N THR A 247 14.12 -6.29 13.61
CA THR A 247 13.38 -5.70 12.50
C THR A 247 11.91 -6.12 12.53
N VAL A 248 11.03 -5.33 11.91
CA VAL A 248 9.61 -5.69 11.77
C VAL A 248 9.44 -6.99 10.98
N GLU A 249 10.31 -7.25 9.99
CA GLU A 249 10.29 -8.50 9.21
C GLU A 249 10.59 -9.71 10.09
N ASP A 250 11.64 -9.64 10.91
CA ASP A 250 11.99 -10.72 11.85
C ASP A 250 10.89 -10.89 12.91
N ALA A 251 10.31 -9.78 13.40
CA ALA A 251 9.19 -9.80 14.34
C ALA A 251 7.98 -10.53 13.73
N PHE A 252 7.63 -10.21 12.49
CA PHE A 252 6.54 -10.87 11.77
C PHE A 252 6.81 -12.38 11.63
N ILE A 253 8.02 -12.77 11.19
CA ILE A 253 8.43 -14.19 11.07
C ILE A 253 8.34 -14.91 12.43
N ALA A 254 8.74 -14.24 13.52
CA ALA A 254 8.64 -14.81 14.86
C ALA A 254 7.21 -15.02 15.35
N LEU A 255 6.25 -14.23 14.88
CA LEU A 255 4.82 -14.38 15.19
C LEU A 255 4.15 -15.52 14.43
N LEU A 256 4.73 -15.99 13.30
CA LEU A 256 4.18 -17.11 12.55
C LEU A 256 4.28 -18.43 13.34
N SER A 257 3.32 -19.33 13.15
CA SER A 257 3.34 -20.66 13.77
C SER A 257 4.56 -21.47 13.32
N GLU A 258 5.00 -22.41 14.16
CA GLU A 258 6.13 -23.31 13.82
C GLU A 258 5.89 -24.07 12.50
N ARG A 259 4.65 -24.41 12.19
CA ARG A 259 4.27 -25.09 10.95
C ARG A 259 4.52 -24.20 9.73
N GLN A 260 4.36 -22.91 9.86
CA GLN A 260 4.60 -21.91 8.81
C GLN A 260 6.08 -21.53 8.73
N ARG A 261 6.78 -21.48 9.88
CA ARG A 261 8.25 -21.30 9.96
C ARG A 261 9.02 -22.53 9.48
N GLY A 262 8.47 -23.71 9.59
CA GLY A 262 9.15 -25.00 9.36
C GLY A 262 9.66 -25.26 7.95
N GLY A 263 9.51 -24.31 7.01
CA GLY A 263 10.16 -24.30 5.72
C GLY A 263 11.42 -23.42 5.64
N HIS A 264 11.65 -22.53 6.58
CA HIS A 264 12.79 -21.61 6.60
C HIS A 264 13.95 -22.17 7.44
N ARG A 265 14.62 -23.18 6.94
CA ARG A 265 16.03 -23.39 7.31
C ARG A 265 16.84 -22.38 6.49
N ALA A 266 17.62 -21.54 7.20
CA ALA A 266 18.61 -20.70 6.55
C ALA A 266 19.44 -21.57 5.58
N LEU A 267 19.29 -21.33 4.29
CA LEU A 267 19.98 -22.10 3.27
C LEU A 267 21.47 -21.76 3.43
N GLN A 268 22.24 -22.65 4.09
CA GLN A 268 23.70 -22.53 4.12
C GLN A 268 24.21 -22.86 2.71
N ILE A 269 24.37 -21.81 1.91
CA ILE A 269 25.01 -21.96 0.60
C ILE A 269 26.51 -22.08 0.86
N PRO A 270 27.10 -23.27 0.64
CA PRO A 270 28.54 -23.43 0.83
C PRO A 270 29.28 -22.48 -0.13
N PRO A 271 30.43 -21.90 0.30
CA PRO A 271 31.22 -21.02 -0.56
C PRO A 271 31.59 -21.79 -1.85
N ARG A 272 31.10 -21.27 -2.98
CA ARG A 272 31.41 -21.86 -4.28
C ARG A 272 32.89 -21.66 -4.59
N ARG A 273 33.59 -22.76 -4.98
CA ARG A 273 34.89 -22.65 -5.61
C ARG A 273 34.72 -21.91 -6.94
N ILE A 274 35.31 -20.75 -7.06
CA ILE A 274 35.37 -19.96 -8.29
C ILE A 274 36.37 -20.68 -9.20
N VAL A 275 35.86 -21.42 -10.17
CA VAL A 275 36.67 -21.91 -11.28
C VAL A 275 36.60 -20.82 -12.35
N ASP A 276 37.75 -20.31 -12.80
CA ASP A 276 37.84 -19.38 -13.93
C ASP A 276 37.37 -20.11 -15.18
N THR A 277 36.14 -19.93 -15.54
CA THR A 277 35.49 -20.48 -16.73
C THR A 277 35.25 -19.37 -17.75
N GLU A 278 35.29 -19.72 -19.03
CA GLU A 278 34.91 -18.80 -20.11
C GLU A 278 33.55 -18.14 -19.85
N PRO A 279 33.38 -16.89 -20.23
CA PRO A 279 32.11 -16.20 -20.07
C PRO A 279 30.97 -16.90 -20.81
N VAL A 280 29.89 -17.27 -20.08
CA VAL A 280 28.68 -17.82 -20.68
C VAL A 280 27.89 -16.77 -21.45
N ILE A 281 27.95 -15.53 -20.97
CA ILE A 281 27.35 -14.37 -21.64
C ILE A 281 28.36 -13.24 -21.65
N ALA A 282 28.62 -12.68 -22.82
CA ALA A 282 29.41 -11.46 -22.99
C ALA A 282 28.67 -10.49 -23.91
N ALA A 283 28.44 -9.28 -23.42
CA ALA A 283 27.92 -8.19 -24.21
C ALA A 283 28.98 -7.10 -24.29
N ARG A 284 29.21 -6.56 -25.48
CA ARG A 284 30.16 -5.45 -25.71
C ARG A 284 29.46 -4.34 -26.50
N GLY A 285 29.36 -3.15 -25.91
CA GLY A 285 28.78 -1.98 -26.57
C GLY A 285 27.32 -2.19 -27.00
N LEU A 286 26.55 -3.03 -26.26
CA LEU A 286 25.17 -3.35 -26.60
C LEU A 286 24.35 -2.09 -26.64
N THR A 287 23.77 -1.79 -27.80
CA THR A 287 22.91 -0.62 -28.01
C THR A 287 21.59 -1.02 -28.65
N ARG A 288 20.48 -0.56 -28.08
CA ARG A 288 19.13 -0.76 -28.64
C ARG A 288 18.39 0.55 -28.73
N ARG A 289 17.90 0.87 -29.92
CA ARG A 289 17.12 2.07 -30.23
C ARG A 289 15.73 1.73 -30.70
N PHE A 290 14.75 2.59 -30.36
CA PHE A 290 13.39 2.56 -30.85
C PHE A 290 13.04 3.95 -31.38
N GLY A 291 13.15 4.15 -32.70
CA GLY A 291 13.14 5.48 -33.30
C GLY A 291 14.25 6.36 -32.71
N ASP A 292 13.88 7.55 -32.23
CA ASP A 292 14.80 8.50 -31.58
C ASP A 292 15.12 8.15 -30.12
N PHE A 293 14.49 7.13 -29.56
CA PHE A 293 14.69 6.71 -28.17
C PHE A 293 15.74 5.61 -28.07
N THR A 294 16.82 5.86 -27.35
CA THR A 294 17.82 4.85 -27.01
C THR A 294 17.47 4.18 -25.70
N ALA A 295 17.03 2.93 -25.74
CA ALA A 295 16.64 2.15 -24.57
C ALA A 295 17.85 1.55 -23.85
N VAL A 296 18.85 1.10 -24.59
CA VAL A 296 20.14 0.59 -24.08
C VAL A 296 21.24 1.28 -24.85
N ASP A 297 22.24 1.82 -24.16
CA ASP A 297 23.30 2.60 -24.77
C ASP A 297 24.68 2.10 -24.33
N HIS A 298 25.42 1.49 -25.26
CA HIS A 298 26.80 1.02 -25.11
C HIS A 298 27.07 0.18 -23.84
N VAL A 299 26.10 -0.67 -23.43
CA VAL A 299 26.26 -1.52 -22.25
C VAL A 299 27.20 -2.69 -22.52
N SER A 300 28.23 -2.84 -21.68
CA SER A 300 29.15 -3.96 -21.74
C SER A 300 29.17 -4.70 -20.40
N PHE A 301 29.05 -6.03 -20.44
CA PHE A 301 29.16 -6.88 -19.25
C PHE A 301 29.56 -8.29 -19.64
N THR A 302 30.10 -9.03 -18.69
CA THR A 302 30.41 -10.46 -18.81
C THR A 302 29.78 -11.22 -17.64
N MET A 303 29.26 -12.39 -17.90
CA MET A 303 28.74 -13.32 -16.90
C MET A 303 29.41 -14.68 -17.08
N ASN A 304 30.12 -15.14 -16.07
CA ASN A 304 30.75 -16.44 -16.06
C ASN A 304 29.75 -17.53 -15.60
N ALA A 305 30.02 -18.80 -15.94
CA ALA A 305 29.20 -19.92 -15.51
C ALA A 305 28.99 -19.91 -13.97
N ALA A 306 27.83 -20.35 -13.52
CA ALA A 306 27.47 -20.47 -12.11
C ALA A 306 27.48 -19.15 -11.29
N ARG A 307 27.37 -17.99 -11.93
CA ARG A 307 27.17 -16.68 -11.28
C ARG A 307 25.77 -16.14 -11.53
N SER A 308 25.20 -15.43 -10.56
CA SER A 308 24.00 -14.62 -10.74
C SER A 308 24.42 -13.17 -11.04
N LEU A 309 23.78 -12.55 -12.02
CA LEU A 309 24.00 -11.16 -12.37
C LEU A 309 22.71 -10.37 -12.14
N GLY A 310 22.72 -9.43 -11.21
CA GLY A 310 21.64 -8.47 -11.01
C GLY A 310 21.85 -7.26 -11.92
N LEU A 311 20.86 -6.95 -12.77
CA LEU A 311 20.84 -5.72 -13.56
C LEU A 311 19.89 -4.73 -12.92
N SER A 312 20.41 -3.56 -12.51
CA SER A 312 19.57 -2.45 -12.06
C SER A 312 19.82 -1.25 -13.00
N ALA A 313 18.75 -0.57 -13.38
CA ALA A 313 18.83 0.62 -14.21
C ALA A 313 18.11 1.78 -13.54
N ARG A 314 18.66 3.00 -13.66
CA ARG A 314 17.93 4.21 -13.32
C ARG A 314 16.91 4.48 -14.42
N THR A 315 15.66 4.69 -14.06
CA THR A 315 14.67 5.25 -14.97
C THR A 315 15.12 6.64 -15.38
N ALA A 316 15.49 6.81 -16.66
CA ALA A 316 15.86 8.12 -17.17
C ALA A 316 14.65 9.06 -17.08
N PRO A 317 14.82 10.31 -16.60
CA PRO A 317 13.76 11.30 -16.65
C PRO A 317 13.34 11.48 -18.11
N ALA A 318 12.02 11.45 -18.37
CA ALA A 318 11.48 11.68 -19.69
C ALA A 318 12.03 13.00 -20.23
N ARG A 319 12.88 12.95 -21.27
CA ARG A 319 13.39 14.14 -21.91
C ARG A 319 12.21 14.97 -22.40
N ARG A 320 12.10 16.21 -21.93
CA ARG A 320 11.19 17.21 -22.50
C ARG A 320 11.48 17.29 -23.99
N ARG A 321 10.53 16.96 -24.85
CA ARG A 321 10.55 17.45 -26.22
C ARG A 321 10.27 18.95 -26.15
N ARG A 322 11.18 19.74 -26.70
CA ARG A 322 10.92 21.13 -27.03
C ARG A 322 9.94 21.19 -28.21
#